data_4e28181847a29ae2a5c35380618015db
#
_entry.id   4e28181847a29ae2a5c35380618015db
#
_cell.length_a   1.000
_cell.length_b   1.000
_cell.length_c   1.000
_cell.angle_alpha   90.00
_cell.angle_beta   90.00
_cell.angle_gamma   90.00
#
_symmetry.space_group_name_H-M   'P 1'
#
loop_
_entity.id
_entity.type
_entity.pdbx_description
1 polymer ?
#
loop_
_entity_poly.entity_id
_entity_poly.type
_entity_poly.pdbx_seq_one_letter_code
_entity_poly.pdbx_strand_id
1 'polypeptide(L)'
;MPAIFHLAFPVHDLTAAKQFYVEVLGCVLGRESSTAVTFGLAGHQLVAHLSEDELDRQKGIYPRHFGLVLTREEQWQALADRAQAHHLRFYQQPRRRFSGTRIEHRTFFLEDPSGNLLE
;
A
#
# COMPACT_ATOMS: atom_id res chain seq x y z
N MET A 1 24.56 4.87 -3.74
CA MET A 1 24.33 3.55 -4.34
C MET A 1 23.01 3.57 -5.11
N PRO A 2 23.07 3.61 -6.45
CA PRO A 2 21.83 3.51 -7.22
C PRO A 2 21.21 2.13 -7.00
N ALA A 3 19.97 2.13 -6.55
CA ALA A 3 19.29 0.87 -6.25
C ALA A 3 17.78 1.06 -6.30
N ILE A 4 17.07 -0.02 -6.51
CA ILE A 4 15.63 -0.08 -6.44
C ILE A 4 15.27 -0.87 -5.19
N PHE A 5 14.44 -0.30 -4.35
CA PHE A 5 13.95 -1.02 -3.18
C PHE A 5 13.00 -2.13 -3.62
N HIS A 6 13.11 -3.27 -2.98
CA HIS A 6 12.31 -4.46 -3.28
C HIS A 6 11.63 -4.96 -2.01
N LEU A 7 10.32 -5.18 -2.07
CA LEU A 7 9.55 -5.73 -0.97
C LEU A 7 8.62 -6.82 -1.49
N ALA A 8 8.66 -7.98 -0.87
CA ALA A 8 7.74 -9.08 -1.17
C ALA A 8 6.75 -9.24 -0.03
N PHE A 9 5.48 -9.48 -0.37
CA PHE A 9 4.42 -9.66 0.63
C PHE A 9 3.39 -10.68 0.15
N PRO A 10 2.67 -11.32 1.08
CA PRO A 10 1.71 -12.34 0.72
C PRO A 10 0.36 -11.75 0.36
N VAL A 11 -0.31 -12.37 -0.61
CA VAL A 11 -1.71 -12.08 -0.94
C VAL A 11 -2.45 -13.41 -1.14
N HIS A 12 -3.77 -13.39 -0.98
CA HIS A 12 -4.58 -14.59 -1.20
C HIS A 12 -5.29 -14.59 -2.56
N ASP A 13 -5.23 -13.49 -3.31
CA ASP A 13 -5.92 -13.33 -4.59
C ASP A 13 -5.14 -12.34 -5.46
N LEU A 14 -4.53 -12.85 -6.54
CA LEU A 14 -3.71 -12.02 -7.42
C LEU A 14 -4.56 -11.05 -8.23
N THR A 15 -5.78 -11.41 -8.62
CA THR A 15 -6.66 -10.52 -9.36
C THR A 15 -7.08 -9.33 -8.50
N ALA A 16 -7.47 -9.59 -7.24
CA ALA A 16 -7.82 -8.53 -6.30
C ALA A 16 -6.62 -7.63 -6.01
N ALA A 17 -5.42 -8.22 -5.87
CA ALA A 17 -4.19 -7.44 -5.69
C ALA A 17 -3.93 -6.51 -6.88
N LYS A 18 -4.07 -6.98 -8.11
CA LYS A 18 -3.90 -6.13 -9.29
C LYS A 18 -4.89 -4.98 -9.31
N GLN A 19 -6.14 -5.22 -8.98
CA GLN A 19 -7.15 -4.17 -8.93
C GLN A 19 -6.77 -3.09 -7.91
N PHE A 20 -6.35 -3.50 -6.74
CA PHE A 20 -5.96 -2.57 -5.67
C PHE A 20 -4.69 -1.79 -6.04
N TYR A 21 -3.62 -2.50 -6.38
CA TYR A 21 -2.31 -1.85 -6.57
C TYR A 21 -2.18 -1.12 -7.90
N VAL A 22 -2.71 -1.68 -8.98
CA VAL A 22 -2.61 -1.05 -10.30
C VAL A 22 -3.74 -0.06 -10.56
N GLU A 23 -4.99 -0.50 -10.43
CA GLU A 23 -6.13 0.34 -10.84
C GLU A 23 -6.41 1.46 -9.86
N VAL A 24 -6.18 1.25 -8.56
CA VAL A 24 -6.47 2.28 -7.56
C VAL A 24 -5.22 3.04 -7.15
N LEU A 25 -4.17 2.35 -6.70
CA LEU A 25 -2.94 3.03 -6.25
C LEU A 25 -2.06 3.52 -7.38
N GLY A 26 -2.29 3.07 -8.61
CA GLY A 26 -1.55 3.56 -9.77
C GLY A 26 -0.18 2.93 -9.94
N CYS A 27 0.06 1.76 -9.36
CA CYS A 27 1.30 1.02 -9.61
C CYS A 27 1.39 0.60 -11.08
N VAL A 28 2.62 0.49 -11.57
CA VAL A 28 2.88 -0.02 -12.91
C VAL A 28 2.90 -1.54 -12.85
N LEU A 29 2.09 -2.20 -13.67
CA LEU A 29 2.07 -3.65 -13.75
C LEU A 29 3.35 -4.14 -14.39
N GLY A 30 4.05 -5.05 -13.71
CA GLY A 30 5.27 -5.68 -14.21
C GLY A 30 5.03 -7.12 -14.60
N ARG A 31 5.99 -7.98 -14.23
CA ARG A 31 5.95 -9.40 -14.59
C ARG A 31 4.89 -10.14 -13.80
N GLU A 32 4.23 -11.08 -14.44
CA GLU A 32 3.20 -11.91 -13.82
C GLU A 32 3.50 -13.40 -14.03
N SER A 33 3.13 -14.18 -13.03
CA SER A 33 3.09 -15.63 -13.13
C SER A 33 1.81 -16.13 -12.49
N SER A 34 1.61 -17.45 -12.42
CA SER A 34 0.46 -18.01 -11.74
C SER A 34 0.52 -17.84 -10.22
N THR A 35 1.68 -17.46 -9.66
CA THR A 35 1.89 -17.38 -8.22
C THR A 35 2.36 -16.01 -7.73
N ALA A 36 2.69 -15.10 -8.63
CA ALA A 36 3.23 -13.80 -8.24
C ALA A 36 2.95 -12.71 -9.26
N VAL A 37 2.86 -11.48 -8.78
CA VAL A 37 2.74 -10.28 -9.63
C VAL A 37 3.73 -9.24 -9.10
N THR A 38 4.50 -8.66 -10.03
CA THR A 38 5.40 -7.57 -9.71
C THR A 38 4.74 -6.23 -10.04
N PHE A 39 4.84 -5.29 -9.12
CA PHE A 39 4.34 -3.92 -9.28
C PHE A 39 5.48 -2.92 -9.18
N GLY A 40 5.45 -1.90 -10.02
CA GLY A 40 6.30 -0.72 -9.84
C GLY A 40 5.56 0.36 -9.07
N LEU A 41 6.14 0.84 -7.98
CA LEU A 41 5.57 1.90 -7.15
C LEU A 41 6.64 2.93 -6.86
N ALA A 42 6.44 4.16 -7.35
CA ALA A 42 7.38 5.27 -7.16
C ALA A 42 8.83 4.92 -7.53
N GLY A 43 9.01 4.12 -8.60
CA GLY A 43 10.33 3.68 -9.04
C GLY A 43 10.90 2.49 -8.27
N HIS A 44 10.15 1.94 -7.32
CA HIS A 44 10.56 0.78 -6.53
C HIS A 44 9.72 -0.44 -6.89
N GLN A 45 10.13 -1.61 -6.38
CA GLN A 45 9.51 -2.87 -6.76
C GLN A 45 8.79 -3.53 -5.58
N LEU A 46 7.52 -3.82 -5.79
CA LEU A 46 6.72 -4.64 -4.89
C LEU A 46 6.40 -5.95 -5.58
N VAL A 47 6.43 -7.06 -4.84
CA VAL A 47 6.04 -8.36 -5.39
C VAL A 47 4.99 -9.00 -4.49
N ALA A 48 3.80 -9.20 -5.05
CA ALA A 48 2.73 -9.93 -4.38
C ALA A 48 2.88 -11.41 -4.67
N HIS A 49 3.10 -12.21 -3.64
CA HIS A 49 3.19 -13.66 -3.75
C HIS A 49 1.90 -14.31 -3.26
N LEU A 50 1.34 -15.17 -4.11
CA LEU A 50 0.14 -15.92 -3.73
C LEU A 50 0.48 -16.87 -2.58
N SER A 51 -0.24 -16.72 -1.47
CA SER A 51 -0.11 -17.63 -0.33
C SER A 51 -1.19 -18.71 -0.42
N GLU A 52 -0.78 -19.96 -0.27
CA GLU A 52 -1.70 -21.08 -0.19
C GLU A 52 -2.26 -21.24 1.22
N ASP A 53 -1.56 -20.69 2.21
CA ASP A 53 -2.00 -20.70 3.59
C ASP A 53 -2.99 -19.57 3.85
N GLU A 54 -3.85 -19.76 4.84
CA GLU A 54 -4.72 -18.70 5.30
C GLU A 54 -3.88 -17.59 5.91
N LEU A 55 -4.17 -16.33 5.50
CA LEU A 55 -3.44 -15.18 5.99
C LEU A 55 -4.21 -14.52 7.14
N ASP A 56 -3.57 -14.41 8.29
CA ASP A 56 -4.12 -13.68 9.41
C ASP A 56 -4.10 -12.18 9.13
N ARG A 57 -5.22 -11.52 9.38
CA ARG A 57 -5.26 -10.05 9.32
C ARG A 57 -4.40 -9.48 10.44
N GLN A 58 -3.70 -8.41 10.13
CA GLN A 58 -2.94 -7.69 11.15
C GLN A 58 -3.91 -7.08 12.18
N LYS A 59 -3.55 -7.18 13.45
CA LYS A 59 -4.34 -6.63 14.54
C LYS A 59 -4.06 -5.14 14.78
N GLY A 60 -3.02 -4.60 14.11
CA GLY A 60 -2.64 -3.20 14.21
C GLY A 60 -1.53 -2.88 13.23
N ILE A 61 -1.14 -1.60 13.21
CA ILE A 61 -0.09 -1.13 12.30
C ILE A 61 1.31 -1.54 12.77
N TYR A 62 1.43 -2.03 13.98
CA TYR A 62 2.68 -2.56 14.52
C TYR A 62 2.57 -4.07 14.70
N PRO A 63 3.64 -4.80 14.49
CA PRO A 63 4.99 -4.36 14.13
C PRO A 63 5.22 -4.18 12.63
N ARG A 64 4.18 -4.32 11.79
CA ARG A 64 4.38 -4.37 10.34
C ARG A 64 3.38 -3.51 9.58
N HIS A 65 3.89 -2.66 8.75
CA HIS A 65 3.18 -2.01 7.65
C HIS A 65 4.23 -1.49 6.67
N PHE A 66 3.81 -1.09 5.48
CA PHE A 66 4.68 -0.45 4.50
C PHE A 66 3.91 0.63 3.75
N GLY A 67 4.61 1.45 3.00
CA GLY A 67 3.94 2.50 2.26
C GLY A 67 4.89 3.51 1.66
N LEU A 68 4.37 4.71 1.48
CA LEU A 68 5.09 5.81 0.87
C LEU A 68 5.07 7.03 1.77
N VAL A 69 6.17 7.75 1.77
CA VAL A 69 6.23 9.11 2.29
C VAL A 69 6.16 10.04 1.09
N LEU A 70 5.03 10.69 0.91
CA LEU A 70 4.84 11.63 -0.18
C LEU A 70 5.44 12.97 0.21
N THR A 71 6.19 13.58 -0.71
CA THR A 71 6.93 14.81 -0.41
C THR A 71 6.08 16.06 -0.58
N ARG A 72 4.87 15.94 -1.17
CA ARG A 72 3.97 17.07 -1.43
C ARG A 72 2.59 16.77 -0.89
N GLU A 73 2.02 17.73 -0.19
CA GLU A 73 0.71 17.58 0.43
C GLU A 73 -0.40 17.33 -0.59
N GLU A 74 -0.33 17.97 -1.76
CA GLU A 74 -1.34 17.77 -2.80
C GLU A 74 -1.32 16.35 -3.36
N GLN A 75 -0.18 15.68 -3.38
CA GLN A 75 -0.10 14.27 -3.78
C GLN A 75 -0.76 13.38 -2.74
N TRP A 76 -0.53 13.67 -1.46
CA TRP A 76 -1.15 12.95 -0.35
C TRP A 76 -2.69 13.10 -0.40
N GLN A 77 -3.17 14.32 -0.58
CA GLN A 77 -4.60 14.60 -0.64
C GLN A 77 -5.24 13.92 -1.85
N ALA A 78 -4.59 13.98 -3.02
CA ALA A 78 -5.10 13.34 -4.22
C ALA A 78 -5.23 11.83 -4.04
N LEU A 79 -4.27 11.20 -3.39
CA LEU A 79 -4.31 9.76 -3.14
C LEU A 79 -5.42 9.41 -2.13
N ALA A 80 -5.57 10.19 -1.08
CA ALA A 80 -6.64 10.00 -0.11
C ALA A 80 -8.02 10.13 -0.77
N ASP A 81 -8.21 11.14 -1.64
CA ASP A 81 -9.45 11.35 -2.36
C ASP A 81 -9.74 10.18 -3.31
N ARG A 82 -8.72 9.69 -4.00
CA ARG A 82 -8.85 8.54 -4.91
C ARG A 82 -9.24 7.28 -4.15
N ALA A 83 -8.63 7.05 -2.99
CA ALA A 83 -8.97 5.91 -2.14
C ALA A 83 -10.43 5.98 -1.67
N GLN A 84 -10.91 7.16 -1.29
CA GLN A 84 -12.30 7.36 -0.90
C GLN A 84 -13.25 7.14 -2.08
N ALA A 85 -12.91 7.67 -3.26
CA ALA A 85 -13.74 7.52 -4.47
C ALA A 85 -13.89 6.05 -4.90
N HIS A 86 -12.86 5.24 -4.66
CA HIS A 86 -12.88 3.80 -4.97
C HIS A 86 -13.35 2.94 -3.80
N HIS A 87 -13.83 3.54 -2.72
CA HIS A 87 -14.35 2.86 -1.53
C HIS A 87 -13.35 1.89 -0.92
N LEU A 88 -12.07 2.26 -0.90
CA LEU A 88 -11.05 1.45 -0.27
C LEU A 88 -11.26 1.40 1.24
N ARG A 89 -10.81 0.31 1.85
CA ARG A 89 -10.89 0.17 3.29
C ARG A 89 -9.76 0.96 3.95
N PHE A 90 -10.15 2.00 4.71
CA PHE A 90 -9.20 2.73 5.56
C PHE A 90 -9.07 2.01 6.90
N TYR A 91 -7.86 1.61 7.23
CA TYR A 91 -7.57 1.13 8.57
C TYR A 91 -7.54 2.29 9.55
N GLN A 92 -6.93 3.42 9.12
CA GLN A 92 -7.04 4.70 9.81
C GLN A 92 -7.37 5.77 8.79
N GLN A 93 -8.36 6.60 9.13
CA GLN A 93 -8.78 7.70 8.28
C GLN A 93 -7.68 8.75 8.16
N PRO A 94 -7.70 9.57 7.08
CA PRO A 94 -6.76 10.67 6.94
C PRO A 94 -6.76 11.56 8.17
N ARG A 95 -5.60 11.82 8.72
CA ARG A 95 -5.44 12.66 9.90
C ARG A 95 -4.05 13.24 9.97
N ARG A 96 -3.91 14.28 10.81
CA ARG A 96 -2.63 14.86 11.17
C ARG A 96 -2.16 14.23 12.49
N ARG A 97 -0.91 13.76 12.52
CA ARG A 97 -0.30 13.20 13.73
C ARG A 97 0.73 14.16 14.28
N PHE A 98 0.90 14.14 15.61
CA PHE A 98 1.91 14.95 16.31
C PHE A 98 1.77 16.44 16.02
N SER A 99 0.52 16.93 15.98
CA SER A 99 0.18 18.33 15.69
C SER A 99 0.98 19.30 16.54
N GLY A 100 1.54 20.32 15.89
CA GLY A 100 2.30 21.37 16.57
C GLY A 100 3.72 20.97 16.98
N THR A 101 4.19 19.78 16.60
CA THR A 101 5.54 19.31 16.92
C THR A 101 6.40 19.26 15.66
N ARG A 102 7.72 19.03 15.86
CA ARG A 102 8.67 18.94 14.74
C ARG A 102 8.47 17.70 13.87
N ILE A 103 7.76 16.69 14.38
CA ILE A 103 7.47 15.46 13.65
C ILE A 103 6.02 15.41 13.16
N GLU A 104 5.37 16.55 13.12
CA GLU A 104 4.00 16.65 12.59
C GLU A 104 3.95 16.18 11.14
N HIS A 105 2.98 15.32 10.85
CA HIS A 105 2.74 14.85 9.50
C HIS A 105 1.27 14.43 9.34
N ARG A 106 0.83 14.38 8.08
CA ARG A 106 -0.46 13.83 7.73
C ARG A 106 -0.30 12.38 7.32
N THR A 107 -1.24 11.54 7.70
CA THR A 107 -1.18 10.13 7.39
C THR A 107 -2.58 9.53 7.22
N PHE A 108 -2.64 8.44 6.51
CA PHE A 108 -3.77 7.51 6.53
C PHE A 108 -3.23 6.10 6.28
N PHE A 109 -4.00 5.10 6.68
CA PHE A 109 -3.66 3.71 6.47
C PHE A 109 -4.76 3.03 5.67
N LEU A 110 -4.38 2.33 4.62
CA LEU A 110 -5.26 1.50 3.82
C LEU A 110 -5.04 0.04 4.15
N GLU A 111 -6.09 -0.75 3.97
CA GLU A 111 -6.00 -2.21 4.05
C GLU A 111 -6.19 -2.76 2.65
N ASP A 112 -5.25 -3.59 2.19
CA ASP A 112 -5.39 -4.22 0.87
C ASP A 112 -6.37 -5.41 0.97
N PRO A 113 -6.76 -6.02 -0.17
CA PRO A 113 -7.71 -7.13 -0.15
C PRO A 113 -7.27 -8.35 0.64
N SER A 114 -5.98 -8.46 0.96
CA SER A 114 -5.42 -9.59 1.73
C SER A 114 -5.09 -9.23 3.17
N GLY A 115 -5.46 -8.03 3.62
CA GLY A 115 -5.24 -7.59 4.98
C GLY A 115 -3.88 -6.96 5.23
N ASN A 116 -3.07 -6.72 4.21
CA ASN A 116 -1.83 -5.97 4.36
C ASN A 116 -2.14 -4.50 4.63
N LEU A 117 -1.38 -3.85 5.50
CA LEU A 117 -1.59 -2.46 5.88
C LEU A 117 -0.55 -1.57 5.23
N LEU A 118 -1.03 -0.49 4.59
CA LEU A 118 -0.21 0.48 3.87
C LEU A 118 -0.43 1.87 4.46
N GLU A 119 0.69 2.56 4.75
CA GLU A 119 0.67 3.97 5.16
C GLU A 119 1.06 4.88 4.02
#